data_857af0f60f77ec962279ba2466fa2c6f
#
_entry.id   857af0f60f77ec962279ba2466fa2c6f
#
_cell.length_a   1.000
_cell.length_b   1.000
_cell.length_c   1.000
_cell.angle_alpha   90.00
_cell.angle_beta   90.00
_cell.angle_gamma   90.00
#
_symmetry.space_group_name_H-M   'P 1'
#
loop_
_entity.id
_entity.type
_entity.pdbx_description
1 polymer ?
#
loop_
_entity_poly.entity_id
_entity_poly.type
_entity_poly.pdbx_seq_one_letter_code
_entity_poly.pdbx_strand_id
1 'polypeptide(L)'
;MVRRRKGVKMNNLPAINLGIVAVSRDCFPLELSKKRRTRVVEECRKKNVDIVEIETIVENEKDSLKALEELRENNINALVVYLGNFGPEGPTTLLAQKFYGPVMFAAAAEETGKDLIHGRGDAYCGMLNASYNAGLRHLNPYIPEYPVGTAAEVAGMIAEFLPVARIINGLKKLKIFSFGPRPQDFLACNAPIKPLYDLGIEIMENSELDLYDIFLKAKGDSAVKEVAKDMAKDLGKGNTYPDLLEKLAQYEVALTKFFDENLGASEFGVFANKCWPAFESYFGFVPCYVNSVLAARGIPVACEVDIYGAVSEYITTCAAELPSTLLDINNTVPYDLYEEAKDKIGDYKPRDLFMGFHCGNTSASCLLEGEMKYQLIMNRLLEPGKKPDITRGTLEGRIRPGEITIFRLQSTADTALRAYVAEGEVLDINPRSFGSIGVFAVKEMGRFYRHVLIERKFPHHTAVAFKHVGKTLFAAVKMLGVHEIGFNQPKGMLFKSENPFD
;
A
#
# COMPACT_ATOMS: atom_id res chain seq x y z
N MET A 1 13.48 -7.31 -11.08
CA MET A 1 12.25 -6.84 -11.75
C MET A 1 11.18 -7.91 -11.60
N VAL A 2 10.18 -7.66 -10.78
CA VAL A 2 9.06 -8.59 -10.56
C VAL A 2 8.29 -8.72 -11.89
N ARG A 3 8.32 -9.90 -12.49
CA ARG A 3 7.57 -10.14 -13.75
C ARG A 3 6.10 -10.27 -13.42
N ARG A 4 5.26 -9.37 -13.94
CA ARG A 4 3.80 -9.63 -13.99
C ARG A 4 3.60 -10.98 -14.65
N ARG A 5 2.94 -11.92 -13.97
CA ARG A 5 2.50 -13.16 -14.63
C ARG A 5 1.58 -12.77 -15.79
N LYS A 6 1.86 -13.28 -16.99
CA LYS A 6 0.97 -13.08 -18.13
C LYS A 6 -0.42 -13.63 -17.77
N GLY A 7 -1.40 -12.77 -17.63
CA GLY A 7 -2.81 -13.13 -17.46
C GLY A 7 -3.46 -12.84 -16.09
N VAL A 8 -2.72 -12.59 -15.01
CA VAL A 8 -3.35 -12.19 -13.73
C VAL A 8 -3.52 -10.66 -13.71
N LYS A 9 -4.78 -10.22 -13.78
CA LYS A 9 -5.14 -8.82 -13.68
C LYS A 9 -5.39 -8.48 -12.22
N MET A 10 -4.73 -7.46 -11.69
CA MET A 10 -5.01 -6.92 -10.36
C MET A 10 -6.27 -6.06 -10.45
N ASN A 11 -7.41 -6.66 -10.10
CA ASN A 11 -8.72 -6.00 -10.27
C ASN A 11 -9.15 -5.22 -9.03
N ASN A 12 -8.43 -5.36 -7.92
CA ASN A 12 -8.77 -4.79 -6.61
C ASN A 12 -8.03 -3.46 -6.34
N LEU A 13 -7.70 -2.71 -7.39
CA LEU A 13 -7.02 -1.42 -7.31
C LEU A 13 -7.84 -0.32 -7.96
N PRO A 14 -7.90 0.88 -7.35
CA PRO A 14 -8.57 2.03 -7.95
C PRO A 14 -7.93 2.46 -9.28
N ALA A 15 -8.74 2.63 -10.28
CA ALA A 15 -8.38 3.42 -11.45
C ALA A 15 -8.44 4.91 -11.09
N ILE A 16 -7.43 5.68 -11.49
CA ILE A 16 -7.41 7.12 -11.27
C ILE A 16 -7.84 7.85 -12.53
N ASN A 17 -8.92 8.58 -12.40
CA ASN A 17 -9.40 9.54 -13.39
C ASN A 17 -9.10 10.96 -12.87
N LEU A 18 -8.06 11.57 -13.41
CA LEU A 18 -7.48 12.80 -12.90
C LEU A 18 -8.01 14.01 -13.64
N GLY A 19 -8.44 15.04 -12.91
CA GLY A 19 -8.82 16.32 -13.46
C GLY A 19 -7.91 17.46 -12.99
N ILE A 20 -7.74 18.50 -13.82
CA ILE A 20 -7.05 19.72 -13.46
C ILE A 20 -7.96 20.94 -13.61
N VAL A 21 -8.08 21.72 -12.53
CA VAL A 21 -8.80 22.99 -12.50
C VAL A 21 -7.78 24.10 -12.24
N ALA A 22 -7.75 25.10 -13.13
CA ALA A 22 -6.96 26.30 -12.88
C ALA A 22 -7.77 27.32 -12.09
N VAL A 23 -7.08 28.08 -11.23
CA VAL A 23 -7.65 29.22 -10.52
C VAL A 23 -7.01 30.53 -10.97
N SER A 24 -7.75 31.62 -10.89
CA SER A 24 -7.31 32.95 -11.29
C SER A 24 -7.89 34.01 -10.35
N ARG A 25 -7.08 34.92 -9.85
CA ARG A 25 -7.59 36.06 -9.09
C ARG A 25 -8.02 37.18 -10.07
N ASP A 26 -9.12 37.81 -9.76
CA ASP A 26 -9.80 38.85 -10.57
C ASP A 26 -8.91 40.04 -11.00
N CYS A 27 -7.85 40.33 -10.26
CA CYS A 27 -6.89 41.38 -10.59
C CYS A 27 -5.70 40.90 -11.45
N PHE A 28 -5.63 39.62 -11.81
CA PHE A 28 -4.61 39.04 -12.69
C PHE A 28 -5.20 38.63 -14.04
N PRO A 29 -4.39 38.53 -15.11
CA PRO A 29 -4.89 38.08 -16.41
C PRO A 29 -5.40 36.65 -16.37
N LEU A 30 -6.70 36.45 -16.60
CA LEU A 30 -7.35 35.11 -16.65
C LEU A 30 -6.70 34.21 -17.72
N GLU A 31 -6.44 34.77 -18.89
CA GLU A 31 -5.82 34.04 -20.02
C GLU A 31 -4.40 33.52 -19.69
N LEU A 32 -3.68 34.16 -18.78
CA LEU A 32 -2.38 33.68 -18.30
C LEU A 32 -2.56 32.33 -17.56
N SER A 33 -3.51 32.25 -16.64
CA SER A 33 -3.82 31.03 -15.89
C SER A 33 -4.26 29.91 -16.82
N LYS A 34 -5.17 30.21 -17.75
CA LYS A 34 -5.65 29.27 -18.77
C LYS A 34 -4.51 28.69 -19.60
N LYS A 35 -3.66 29.55 -20.18
CA LYS A 35 -2.55 29.14 -21.00
C LYS A 35 -1.52 28.28 -20.25
N ARG A 36 -1.23 28.63 -18.99
CA ARG A 36 -0.34 27.88 -18.13
C ARG A 36 -0.90 26.48 -17.85
N ARG A 37 -2.19 26.34 -17.53
CA ARG A 37 -2.87 25.05 -17.34
C ARG A 37 -2.78 24.17 -18.59
N THR A 38 -3.14 24.69 -19.76
CA THR A 38 -3.10 23.93 -21.02
C THR A 38 -1.68 23.38 -21.29
N ARG A 39 -0.64 24.17 -21.02
CA ARG A 39 0.76 23.69 -21.12
C ARG A 39 1.05 22.54 -20.15
N VAL A 40 0.55 22.58 -18.91
CA VAL A 40 0.70 21.47 -17.96
C VAL A 40 0.04 20.20 -18.50
N VAL A 41 -1.15 20.31 -19.07
CA VAL A 41 -1.86 19.17 -19.70
C VAL A 41 -1.05 18.58 -20.87
N GLU A 42 -0.46 19.43 -21.71
CA GLU A 42 0.41 18.99 -22.80
C GLU A 42 1.66 18.23 -22.27
N GLU A 43 2.29 18.73 -21.21
CA GLU A 43 3.43 18.06 -20.58
C GLU A 43 3.04 16.76 -19.88
N CYS A 44 1.85 16.66 -19.29
CA CYS A 44 1.30 15.42 -18.74
C CYS A 44 1.15 14.36 -19.85
N ARG A 45 0.61 14.72 -21.01
CA ARG A 45 0.50 13.81 -22.17
C ARG A 45 1.84 13.27 -22.63
N LYS A 46 2.89 14.10 -22.65
CA LYS A 46 4.27 13.66 -22.99
C LYS A 46 4.81 12.64 -21.99
N LYS A 47 4.35 12.67 -20.75
CA LYS A 47 4.72 11.74 -19.67
C LYS A 47 3.77 10.52 -19.58
N ASN A 48 2.84 10.34 -20.51
CA ASN A 48 1.78 9.32 -20.48
C ASN A 48 0.92 9.40 -19.20
N VAL A 49 0.64 10.60 -18.73
CA VAL A 49 -0.30 10.90 -17.67
C VAL A 49 -1.58 11.43 -18.30
N ASP A 50 -2.64 10.62 -18.21
CA ASP A 50 -3.97 11.03 -18.65
C ASP A 50 -4.56 12.00 -17.64
N ILE A 51 -4.97 13.19 -18.10
CA ILE A 51 -5.57 14.23 -17.27
C ILE A 51 -6.63 14.99 -18.05
N VAL A 52 -7.80 15.18 -17.45
CA VAL A 52 -8.91 15.93 -18.01
C VAL A 52 -8.74 17.41 -17.66
N GLU A 53 -8.67 18.24 -18.68
CA GLU A 53 -8.63 19.69 -18.54
C GLU A 53 -10.07 20.21 -18.32
N ILE A 54 -10.37 20.71 -17.13
CA ILE A 54 -11.68 21.30 -16.81
C ILE A 54 -11.74 22.71 -17.41
N GLU A 55 -12.82 23.02 -18.12
CA GLU A 55 -12.93 24.28 -18.86
C GLU A 55 -13.00 25.50 -17.96
N THR A 56 -13.79 25.40 -16.87
CA THR A 56 -13.97 26.50 -15.94
C THR A 56 -12.67 26.86 -15.23
N ILE A 57 -12.31 28.13 -15.29
CA ILE A 57 -11.26 28.73 -14.44
C ILE A 57 -11.95 29.39 -13.24
N VAL A 58 -11.48 29.07 -12.05
CA VAL A 58 -12.14 29.51 -10.82
C VAL A 58 -11.63 30.88 -10.39
N GLU A 59 -12.51 31.88 -10.42
CA GLU A 59 -12.27 33.23 -9.90
C GLU A 59 -13.15 33.53 -8.66
N ASN A 60 -14.28 32.87 -8.56
CA ASN A 60 -15.26 33.08 -7.49
C ASN A 60 -15.96 31.77 -7.09
N GLU A 61 -16.84 31.83 -6.08
CA GLU A 61 -17.55 30.64 -5.58
C GLU A 61 -18.48 30.00 -6.60
N LYS A 62 -19.10 30.79 -7.53
CA LYS A 62 -19.97 30.24 -8.57
C LYS A 62 -19.16 29.41 -9.56
N ASP A 63 -17.98 29.87 -9.89
CA ASP A 63 -17.04 29.11 -10.75
C ASP A 63 -16.59 27.82 -10.06
N SER A 64 -16.37 27.85 -8.73
CA SER A 64 -16.05 26.63 -7.96
C SER A 64 -17.15 25.58 -8.08
N LEU A 65 -18.44 26.01 -7.99
CA LEU A 65 -19.58 25.11 -8.13
C LEU A 65 -19.68 24.55 -9.56
N LYS A 66 -19.48 25.40 -10.56
CA LYS A 66 -19.49 24.98 -11.97
C LYS A 66 -18.34 23.99 -12.25
N ALA A 67 -17.14 24.26 -11.77
CA ALA A 67 -16.02 23.33 -11.92
C ALA A 67 -16.30 21.97 -11.24
N LEU A 68 -16.98 21.95 -10.08
CA LEU A 68 -17.40 20.72 -9.41
C LEU A 68 -18.43 19.92 -10.25
N GLU A 69 -19.31 20.60 -10.98
CA GLU A 69 -20.24 19.94 -11.91
C GLU A 69 -19.48 19.29 -13.07
N GLU A 70 -18.58 20.03 -13.71
CA GLU A 70 -17.73 19.51 -14.79
C GLU A 70 -16.87 18.32 -14.31
N LEU A 71 -16.31 18.38 -13.12
CA LEU A 71 -15.55 17.26 -12.51
C LEU A 71 -16.42 16.01 -12.34
N ARG A 72 -17.67 16.18 -11.89
CA ARG A 72 -18.61 15.06 -11.71
C ARG A 72 -19.04 14.46 -13.06
N GLU A 73 -19.36 15.29 -14.05
CA GLU A 73 -19.76 14.86 -15.40
C GLU A 73 -18.66 14.06 -16.10
N ASN A 74 -17.40 14.41 -15.83
CA ASN A 74 -16.22 13.70 -16.33
C ASN A 74 -15.78 12.53 -15.43
N ASN A 75 -16.53 12.17 -14.38
CA ASN A 75 -16.21 11.10 -13.43
C ASN A 75 -14.82 11.24 -12.80
N ILE A 76 -14.38 12.46 -12.53
CA ILE A 76 -13.08 12.72 -11.92
C ILE A 76 -13.07 12.26 -10.47
N ASN A 77 -12.05 11.48 -10.09
CA ASN A 77 -11.87 10.95 -8.73
C ASN A 77 -10.56 11.38 -8.05
N ALA A 78 -9.74 12.18 -8.74
CA ALA A 78 -8.58 12.86 -8.17
C ALA A 78 -8.43 14.23 -8.82
N LEU A 79 -8.12 15.26 -8.04
CA LEU A 79 -8.14 16.65 -8.49
C LEU A 79 -6.78 17.33 -8.30
N VAL A 80 -6.33 18.01 -9.37
CA VAL A 80 -5.24 18.99 -9.29
C VAL A 80 -5.85 20.40 -9.31
N VAL A 81 -5.68 21.14 -8.24
CA VAL A 81 -5.97 22.57 -8.19
C VAL A 81 -4.69 23.32 -8.54
N TYR A 82 -4.70 23.97 -9.69
CA TYR A 82 -3.53 24.60 -10.27
C TYR A 82 -3.60 26.12 -10.19
N LEU A 83 -2.70 26.71 -9.42
CA LEU A 83 -2.55 28.15 -9.33
C LEU A 83 -1.77 28.65 -10.54
N GLY A 84 -2.49 28.97 -11.63
CA GLY A 84 -1.87 29.55 -12.84
C GLY A 84 -1.44 31.01 -12.63
N ASN A 85 -2.07 31.70 -11.66
CA ASN A 85 -1.65 32.95 -11.05
C ASN A 85 -1.94 32.91 -9.55
N PHE A 86 -1.99 34.04 -8.84
CA PHE A 86 -2.20 34.15 -7.40
C PHE A 86 -3.40 33.33 -6.90
N GLY A 87 -4.50 33.28 -7.64
CA GLY A 87 -5.73 32.56 -7.28
C GLY A 87 -6.56 33.23 -6.17
N PRO A 88 -7.87 32.99 -6.15
CA PRO A 88 -8.79 33.45 -5.11
C PRO A 88 -8.75 32.47 -3.92
N GLU A 89 -8.49 32.93 -2.70
CA GLU A 89 -8.25 32.07 -1.54
C GLU A 89 -9.47 31.22 -1.16
N GLY A 90 -10.65 31.86 -0.97
CA GLY A 90 -11.89 31.20 -0.60
C GLY A 90 -12.36 30.18 -1.65
N PRO A 91 -12.58 30.60 -2.90
CA PRO A 91 -13.02 29.72 -3.98
C PRO A 91 -12.09 28.53 -4.22
N THR A 92 -10.77 28.73 -4.18
CA THR A 92 -9.75 27.66 -4.33
C THR A 92 -9.91 26.58 -3.28
N THR A 93 -10.04 26.96 -2.01
CA THR A 93 -10.17 26.00 -0.92
C THR A 93 -11.59 25.45 -0.78
N LEU A 94 -12.60 26.19 -1.20
CA LEU A 94 -13.99 25.70 -1.30
C LEU A 94 -14.10 24.55 -2.34
N LEU A 95 -13.48 24.72 -3.50
CA LEU A 95 -13.37 23.67 -4.52
C LEU A 95 -12.74 22.40 -3.93
N ALA A 96 -11.60 22.53 -3.26
CA ALA A 96 -10.92 21.40 -2.63
C ALA A 96 -11.76 20.74 -1.52
N GLN A 97 -12.49 21.53 -0.72
CA GLN A 97 -13.31 21.02 0.37
C GLN A 97 -14.55 20.26 -0.11
N LYS A 98 -15.15 20.70 -1.23
CA LYS A 98 -16.38 20.08 -1.77
C LYS A 98 -16.09 18.94 -2.74
N PHE A 99 -14.87 18.81 -3.22
CA PHE A 99 -14.49 17.69 -4.07
C PHE A 99 -14.38 16.40 -3.23
N TYR A 100 -15.06 15.35 -3.67
CA TYR A 100 -15.02 14.06 -2.98
C TYR A 100 -13.88 13.18 -3.53
N GLY A 101 -12.64 13.44 -3.12
CA GLY A 101 -11.46 12.68 -3.55
C GLY A 101 -10.18 13.32 -3.04
N PRO A 102 -9.03 12.72 -3.35
CA PRO A 102 -7.73 13.33 -3.08
C PRO A 102 -7.51 14.57 -3.95
N VAL A 103 -6.95 15.60 -3.33
CA VAL A 103 -6.66 16.88 -3.96
C VAL A 103 -5.17 17.18 -3.87
N MET A 104 -4.58 17.63 -4.97
CA MET A 104 -3.23 18.16 -5.04
C MET A 104 -3.27 19.67 -5.29
N PHE A 105 -2.39 20.44 -4.65
CA PHE A 105 -2.12 21.84 -4.99
C PHE A 105 -0.76 21.98 -5.66
N ALA A 106 -0.72 22.72 -6.78
CA ALA A 106 0.50 23.10 -7.46
C ALA A 106 0.37 24.50 -8.07
N ALA A 107 1.48 25.18 -8.28
CA ALA A 107 1.49 26.55 -8.75
C ALA A 107 2.50 26.76 -9.89
N ALA A 108 2.22 27.76 -10.73
CA ALA A 108 3.07 28.15 -11.83
C ALA A 108 4.31 28.93 -11.37
N ALA A 109 5.47 28.56 -11.86
CA ALA A 109 6.66 29.42 -11.80
C ALA A 109 6.57 30.55 -12.83
N GLU A 110 7.24 31.68 -12.55
CA GLU A 110 7.49 32.71 -13.55
C GLU A 110 8.65 32.25 -14.44
N GLU A 111 8.36 32.03 -15.74
CA GLU A 111 9.33 31.41 -16.66
C GLU A 111 10.26 32.40 -17.32
N THR A 112 9.96 33.73 -17.34
CA THR A 112 10.74 34.75 -17.98
C THR A 112 10.71 36.08 -17.26
N GLY A 113 11.84 36.74 -17.17
CA GLY A 113 11.94 38.13 -16.68
C GLY A 113 11.70 39.20 -17.75
N LYS A 114 11.39 38.83 -19.00
CA LYS A 114 11.25 39.77 -20.10
C LYS A 114 10.02 40.65 -20.00
N ASP A 115 8.96 40.14 -19.41
CA ASP A 115 7.70 40.88 -19.16
C ASP A 115 7.06 40.45 -17.84
N LEU A 116 7.57 41.02 -16.77
CA LEU A 116 6.98 40.80 -15.41
C LEU A 116 5.87 41.85 -15.12
N ILE A 117 5.49 42.67 -16.07
CA ILE A 117 4.36 43.59 -15.91
C ILE A 117 3.07 42.92 -16.37
N HIS A 118 3.07 42.37 -17.60
CA HIS A 118 1.88 41.75 -18.18
C HIS A 118 1.85 40.21 -18.03
N GLY A 119 3.01 39.57 -17.91
CA GLY A 119 3.15 38.12 -17.76
C GLY A 119 3.28 37.62 -16.32
N ARG A 120 3.22 38.49 -15.33
CA ARG A 120 3.34 38.19 -13.91
C ARG A 120 2.06 37.56 -13.36
N GLY A 121 2.18 36.49 -12.58
CA GLY A 121 1.05 35.77 -12.00
C GLY A 121 1.04 35.68 -10.49
N ASP A 122 2.18 35.84 -9.84
CA ASP A 122 2.35 35.76 -8.36
C ASP A 122 1.83 34.46 -7.74
N ALA A 123 1.87 33.35 -8.48
CA ALA A 123 1.37 32.07 -8.02
C ALA A 123 2.20 31.49 -6.84
N TYR A 124 3.48 31.88 -6.72
CA TYR A 124 4.32 31.55 -5.58
C TYR A 124 3.74 32.09 -4.25
N CYS A 125 3.33 33.34 -4.25
CA CYS A 125 2.66 33.97 -3.11
C CYS A 125 1.26 33.36 -2.91
N GLY A 126 0.52 33.12 -4.00
CA GLY A 126 -0.78 32.48 -3.96
C GLY A 126 -0.75 31.09 -3.31
N MET A 127 0.30 30.31 -3.54
CA MET A 127 0.46 28.99 -2.94
C MET A 127 0.55 29.02 -1.42
N LEU A 128 1.24 30.02 -0.84
CA LEU A 128 1.28 30.23 0.60
C LEU A 128 -0.12 30.48 1.16
N ASN A 129 -0.90 31.35 0.49
CA ASN A 129 -2.24 31.67 0.92
C ASN A 129 -3.22 30.49 0.76
N ALA A 130 -3.12 29.73 -0.34
CA ALA A 130 -3.92 28.52 -0.56
C ALA A 130 -3.64 27.47 0.54
N SER A 131 -2.37 27.27 0.89
CA SER A 131 -1.96 26.38 1.98
C SER A 131 -2.49 26.84 3.35
N TYR A 132 -2.37 28.13 3.67
CA TYR A 132 -2.90 28.71 4.90
C TYR A 132 -4.43 28.49 4.99
N ASN A 133 -5.16 28.80 3.93
CA ASN A 133 -6.63 28.64 3.89
C ASN A 133 -7.07 27.18 3.91
N ALA A 134 -6.30 26.24 3.34
CA ALA A 134 -6.53 24.82 3.51
C ALA A 134 -6.46 24.41 4.98
N GLY A 135 -5.49 24.94 5.72
CA GLY A 135 -5.37 24.72 7.17
C GLY A 135 -6.58 25.23 7.95
N LEU A 136 -7.13 26.42 7.62
CA LEU A 136 -8.35 26.96 8.24
C LEU A 136 -9.58 26.05 8.03
N ARG A 137 -9.60 25.23 6.99
CA ARG A 137 -10.67 24.28 6.66
C ARG A 137 -10.37 22.86 7.05
N HIS A 138 -9.27 22.60 7.77
CA HIS A 138 -8.79 21.27 8.14
C HIS A 138 -8.61 20.34 6.94
N LEU A 139 -8.17 20.87 5.79
CA LEU A 139 -7.87 20.10 4.59
C LEU A 139 -6.39 19.71 4.57
N ASN A 140 -6.14 18.48 4.15
CA ASN A 140 -4.80 17.92 3.97
C ASN A 140 -4.55 17.60 2.48
N PRO A 141 -4.42 18.61 1.59
CA PRO A 141 -4.11 18.35 0.19
C PRO A 141 -2.70 17.77 0.05
N TYR A 142 -2.46 17.01 -1.02
CA TYR A 142 -1.10 16.68 -1.42
C TYR A 142 -0.39 17.95 -1.89
N ILE A 143 0.71 18.26 -1.26
CA ILE A 143 1.60 19.35 -1.65
C ILE A 143 2.95 18.72 -1.98
N PRO A 144 3.45 18.83 -3.24
CA PRO A 144 4.76 18.36 -3.63
C PRO A 144 5.89 18.95 -2.78
N GLU A 145 7.06 18.33 -2.79
CA GLU A 145 8.24 18.82 -2.06
C GLU A 145 8.56 20.29 -2.39
N TYR A 146 8.44 20.66 -3.66
CA TYR A 146 8.46 22.04 -4.12
C TYR A 146 7.28 22.27 -5.06
N PRO A 147 6.18 22.92 -4.60
CA PRO A 147 4.91 22.93 -5.31
C PRO A 147 4.79 23.98 -6.43
N VAL A 148 5.87 24.70 -6.75
CA VAL A 148 5.88 25.74 -7.76
C VAL A 148 6.86 25.35 -8.87
N GLY A 149 6.40 25.34 -10.11
CA GLY A 149 7.25 24.87 -11.21
C GLY A 149 6.79 25.33 -12.60
N THR A 150 7.65 25.09 -13.57
CA THR A 150 7.32 25.14 -14.99
C THR A 150 6.29 24.08 -15.32
N ALA A 151 5.65 24.15 -16.47
CA ALA A 151 4.67 23.16 -16.89
C ALA A 151 5.21 21.71 -16.86
N ALA A 152 6.48 21.51 -17.25
CA ALA A 152 7.13 20.19 -17.26
C ALA A 152 7.40 19.66 -15.85
N GLU A 153 7.79 20.52 -14.90
CA GLU A 153 7.99 20.18 -13.49
C GLU A 153 6.66 19.85 -12.82
N VAL A 154 5.62 20.66 -13.03
CA VAL A 154 4.28 20.39 -12.50
C VAL A 154 3.72 19.07 -13.03
N ALA A 155 3.92 18.75 -14.30
CA ALA A 155 3.54 17.44 -14.86
C ALA A 155 4.31 16.27 -14.18
N GLY A 156 5.56 16.48 -13.77
CA GLY A 156 6.29 15.52 -12.94
C GLY A 156 5.67 15.33 -11.56
N MET A 157 5.32 16.43 -10.89
CA MET A 157 4.63 16.42 -9.59
C MET A 157 3.27 15.71 -9.67
N ILE A 158 2.52 15.91 -10.76
CA ILE A 158 1.24 15.24 -11.02
C ILE A 158 1.45 13.73 -11.19
N ALA A 159 2.49 13.31 -11.87
CA ALA A 159 2.81 11.88 -11.99
C ALA A 159 3.12 11.22 -10.61
N GLU A 160 3.77 11.95 -9.71
CA GLU A 160 4.01 11.51 -8.32
C GLU A 160 2.73 11.45 -7.48
N PHE A 161 1.74 12.27 -7.77
CA PHE A 161 0.46 12.28 -7.10
C PHE A 161 -0.42 11.08 -7.42
N LEU A 162 -0.34 10.51 -8.61
CA LEU A 162 -1.20 9.39 -9.05
C LEU A 162 -1.22 8.19 -8.07
N PRO A 163 -0.07 7.62 -7.65
CA PRO A 163 -0.08 6.51 -6.71
C PRO A 163 -0.57 6.93 -5.31
N VAL A 164 -0.36 8.18 -4.89
CA VAL A 164 -0.92 8.73 -3.65
C VAL A 164 -2.44 8.78 -3.74
N ALA A 165 -2.98 9.31 -4.84
CA ALA A 165 -4.42 9.37 -5.09
C ALA A 165 -5.05 7.98 -5.11
N ARG A 166 -4.35 6.98 -5.67
CA ARG A 166 -4.82 5.59 -5.67
C ARG A 166 -4.96 5.03 -4.25
N ILE A 167 -3.99 5.26 -3.38
CA ILE A 167 -4.08 4.86 -1.97
C ILE A 167 -5.30 5.49 -1.30
N ILE A 168 -5.47 6.80 -1.40
CA ILE A 168 -6.57 7.53 -0.74
C ILE A 168 -7.94 7.05 -1.24
N ASN A 169 -8.11 6.91 -2.56
CA ASN A 169 -9.35 6.42 -3.15
C ASN A 169 -9.62 4.96 -2.78
N GLY A 170 -8.57 4.14 -2.72
CA GLY A 170 -8.68 2.75 -2.32
C GLY A 170 -9.20 2.62 -0.89
N LEU A 171 -8.60 3.33 0.05
CA LEU A 171 -8.98 3.25 1.46
C LEU A 171 -10.40 3.73 1.73
N LYS A 172 -10.85 4.82 1.08
CA LYS A 172 -12.21 5.34 1.20
C LYS A 172 -13.31 4.36 0.78
N LYS A 173 -12.96 3.33 0.03
CA LYS A 173 -13.90 2.35 -0.54
C LYS A 173 -13.50 0.91 -0.19
N LEU A 174 -12.66 0.73 0.82
CA LEU A 174 -12.13 -0.56 1.26
C LEU A 174 -13.06 -1.21 2.28
N LYS A 175 -13.25 -2.52 2.13
CA LYS A 175 -13.81 -3.40 3.16
C LYS A 175 -12.82 -4.46 3.58
N ILE A 176 -12.72 -4.69 4.87
CA ILE A 176 -11.91 -5.76 5.45
C ILE A 176 -12.85 -6.87 5.90
N PHE A 177 -12.65 -8.07 5.36
CA PHE A 177 -13.34 -9.28 5.80
C PHE A 177 -12.45 -10.01 6.80
N SER A 178 -12.75 -9.93 8.09
CA SER A 178 -12.02 -10.67 9.10
C SER A 178 -12.72 -11.96 9.47
N PHE A 179 -11.94 -13.04 9.62
CA PHE A 179 -12.42 -14.34 10.09
C PHE A 179 -11.68 -14.68 11.40
N GLY A 180 -12.21 -14.12 12.48
CA GLY A 180 -11.54 -14.12 13.77
C GLY A 180 -12.30 -14.79 14.90
N PRO A 181 -11.91 -14.52 16.12
CA PRO A 181 -10.91 -13.57 16.60
C PRO A 181 -9.47 -14.00 16.30
N ARG A 182 -8.51 -13.12 16.63
CA ARG A 182 -7.07 -13.43 16.60
C ARG A 182 -6.77 -14.72 17.33
N PRO A 183 -5.69 -15.46 16.95
CA PRO A 183 -5.38 -16.71 17.63
C PRO A 183 -4.99 -16.46 19.09
N GLN A 184 -5.73 -17.05 20.03
CA GLN A 184 -5.43 -17.08 21.48
C GLN A 184 -4.89 -15.74 22.03
N ASP A 185 -3.68 -15.75 22.59
CA ASP A 185 -2.97 -14.60 23.17
C ASP A 185 -2.06 -13.86 22.19
N PHE A 186 -2.26 -14.02 20.88
CA PHE A 186 -1.48 -13.33 19.84
C PHE A 186 -1.87 -11.84 19.74
N LEU A 187 -1.56 -11.10 20.83
CA LEU A 187 -2.00 -9.73 21.03
C LEU A 187 -1.29 -8.71 20.11
N ALA A 188 -0.19 -9.11 19.47
CA ALA A 188 0.51 -8.27 18.49
C ALA A 188 -0.38 -7.81 17.32
N CYS A 189 -1.43 -8.58 16.99
CA CYS A 189 -2.43 -8.25 15.97
C CYS A 189 -3.68 -7.57 16.54
N ASN A 190 -3.70 -7.25 17.84
CA ASN A 190 -4.84 -6.64 18.52
C ASN A 190 -4.68 -5.14 18.67
N ALA A 191 -5.30 -4.36 17.79
CA ALA A 191 -5.30 -2.90 17.84
C ALA A 191 -6.71 -2.35 17.71
N PRO A 192 -7.00 -1.18 18.31
CA PRO A 192 -8.30 -0.51 18.17
C PRO A 192 -8.62 -0.23 16.70
N ILE A 193 -9.78 -0.68 16.22
CA ILE A 193 -10.22 -0.55 14.83
C ILE A 193 -10.96 0.76 14.53
N LYS A 194 -11.36 1.52 15.55
CA LYS A 194 -12.06 2.79 15.39
C LYS A 194 -11.41 3.75 14.38
N PRO A 195 -10.08 3.97 14.41
CA PRO A 195 -9.45 4.88 13.45
C PRO A 195 -9.60 4.45 11.97
N LEU A 196 -9.87 3.18 11.69
CA LEU A 196 -10.09 2.71 10.32
C LEU A 196 -11.43 3.19 9.79
N TYR A 197 -12.48 3.23 10.62
CA TYR A 197 -13.77 3.82 10.24
C TYR A 197 -13.64 5.34 9.98
N ASP A 198 -12.79 6.03 10.75
CA ASP A 198 -12.51 7.45 10.52
C ASP A 198 -11.82 7.71 9.16
N LEU A 199 -11.14 6.70 8.60
CA LEU A 199 -10.57 6.70 7.24
C LEU A 199 -11.56 6.29 6.14
N GLY A 200 -12.78 5.88 6.51
CA GLY A 200 -13.80 5.37 5.59
C GLY A 200 -13.68 3.89 5.26
N ILE A 201 -12.89 3.13 6.03
CA ILE A 201 -12.71 1.70 5.84
C ILE A 201 -13.81 0.95 6.59
N GLU A 202 -14.51 0.06 5.90
CA GLU A 202 -15.51 -0.83 6.49
C GLU A 202 -14.88 -2.13 6.98
N ILE A 203 -15.36 -2.68 8.09
CA ILE A 203 -14.89 -3.95 8.63
C ILE A 203 -16.08 -4.86 8.86
N MET A 204 -16.05 -6.04 8.23
CA MET A 204 -17.01 -7.10 8.44
C MET A 204 -16.36 -8.22 9.26
N GLU A 205 -16.76 -8.32 10.53
CA GLU A 205 -16.23 -9.34 11.43
C GLU A 205 -17.07 -10.61 11.34
N ASN A 206 -16.40 -11.72 11.02
CA ASN A 206 -16.97 -13.06 10.92
C ASN A 206 -16.19 -14.01 11.82
N SER A 207 -16.78 -15.15 12.14
CA SER A 207 -16.13 -16.24 12.87
C SER A 207 -15.46 -17.25 11.93
N GLU A 208 -14.64 -18.14 12.46
CA GLU A 208 -14.14 -19.31 11.71
C GLU A 208 -15.27 -20.29 11.33
N LEU A 209 -16.39 -20.29 12.06
CA LEU A 209 -17.56 -21.09 11.68
C LEU A 209 -18.21 -20.57 10.41
N ASP A 210 -18.31 -19.24 10.25
CA ASP A 210 -18.81 -18.64 9.01
C ASP A 210 -17.89 -18.99 7.83
N LEU A 211 -16.58 -18.97 8.04
CA LEU A 211 -15.59 -19.37 7.03
C LEU A 211 -15.74 -20.84 6.65
N TYR A 212 -15.94 -21.72 7.64
CA TYR A 212 -16.12 -23.14 7.41
C TYR A 212 -17.45 -23.45 6.69
N ASP A 213 -18.52 -22.74 7.05
CA ASP A 213 -19.84 -22.88 6.39
C ASP A 213 -19.77 -22.50 4.91
N ILE A 214 -19.15 -21.36 4.56
CA ILE A 214 -18.97 -20.97 3.13
C ILE A 214 -18.09 -21.96 2.38
N PHE A 215 -17.04 -22.50 3.04
CA PHE A 215 -16.21 -23.55 2.45
C PHE A 215 -17.02 -24.81 2.12
N LEU A 216 -17.87 -25.28 3.05
CA LEU A 216 -18.72 -26.43 2.82
C LEU A 216 -19.75 -26.19 1.70
N LYS A 217 -20.34 -25.01 1.64
CA LYS A 217 -21.29 -24.59 0.58
C LYS A 217 -20.67 -24.58 -0.81
N ALA A 218 -19.38 -24.31 -0.91
CA ALA A 218 -18.65 -24.34 -2.19
C ALA A 218 -18.33 -25.77 -2.69
N LYS A 219 -18.64 -26.81 -1.89
CA LYS A 219 -18.39 -28.20 -2.29
C LYS A 219 -19.20 -28.57 -3.53
N GLY A 220 -18.53 -29.08 -4.56
CA GLY A 220 -19.17 -29.48 -5.82
C GLY A 220 -19.51 -28.33 -6.76
N ASP A 221 -19.10 -27.11 -6.45
CA ASP A 221 -19.21 -25.98 -7.36
C ASP A 221 -18.43 -26.22 -8.65
N SER A 222 -19.03 -25.86 -9.79
CA SER A 222 -18.43 -26.12 -11.11
C SER A 222 -17.09 -25.39 -11.34
N ALA A 223 -16.89 -24.22 -10.67
CA ALA A 223 -15.65 -23.46 -10.77
C ALA A 223 -14.46 -24.16 -10.09
N VAL A 224 -14.68 -25.02 -9.10
CA VAL A 224 -13.62 -25.69 -8.32
C VAL A 224 -12.67 -26.48 -9.24
N LYS A 225 -13.19 -27.20 -10.24
CA LYS A 225 -12.37 -28.02 -11.14
C LYS A 225 -11.47 -27.15 -12.03
N GLU A 226 -11.93 -25.99 -12.46
CA GLU A 226 -11.15 -25.07 -13.29
C GLU A 226 -10.07 -24.37 -12.46
N VAL A 227 -10.45 -23.87 -11.29
CA VAL A 227 -9.50 -23.26 -10.35
C VAL A 227 -8.40 -24.25 -9.95
N ALA A 228 -8.73 -25.53 -9.69
CA ALA A 228 -7.73 -26.55 -9.40
C ALA A 228 -6.75 -26.79 -10.55
N LYS A 229 -7.22 -26.75 -11.81
CA LYS A 229 -6.33 -26.82 -12.99
C LYS A 229 -5.42 -25.62 -13.10
N ASP A 230 -5.95 -24.42 -12.84
CA ASP A 230 -5.15 -23.20 -12.84
C ASP A 230 -4.09 -23.22 -11.74
N MET A 231 -4.42 -23.70 -10.54
CA MET A 231 -3.47 -23.91 -9.45
C MET A 231 -2.37 -24.90 -9.85
N ALA A 232 -2.73 -26.04 -10.48
CA ALA A 232 -1.76 -27.04 -10.95
C ALA A 232 -0.78 -26.45 -11.96
N LYS A 233 -1.29 -25.66 -12.90
CA LYS A 233 -0.48 -24.97 -13.92
C LYS A 233 0.42 -23.91 -13.30
N ASP A 234 -0.09 -23.19 -12.31
CA ASP A 234 0.60 -22.12 -11.62
C ASP A 234 1.79 -22.64 -10.80
N LEU A 235 1.57 -23.69 -10.03
CA LEU A 235 2.59 -24.35 -9.24
C LEU A 235 3.61 -25.11 -10.09
N GLY A 236 3.18 -25.69 -11.22
CA GLY A 236 4.06 -26.48 -12.08
C GLY A 236 4.81 -27.55 -11.30
N LYS A 237 6.15 -27.51 -11.31
CA LYS A 237 7.00 -28.45 -10.56
C LYS A 237 6.88 -28.32 -9.03
N GLY A 238 6.45 -27.17 -8.52
CA GLY A 238 6.21 -26.94 -7.11
C GLY A 238 4.92 -27.56 -6.57
N ASN A 239 4.11 -28.21 -7.41
CA ASN A 239 2.92 -28.93 -6.99
C ASN A 239 3.26 -30.29 -6.39
N THR A 240 3.69 -30.32 -5.16
CA THR A 240 4.09 -31.55 -4.45
C THR A 240 2.92 -32.30 -3.80
N TYR A 241 1.75 -31.66 -3.72
CA TYR A 241 0.52 -32.24 -3.17
C TYR A 241 -0.67 -32.09 -4.12
N PRO A 242 -0.67 -32.77 -5.29
CA PRO A 242 -1.75 -32.65 -6.27
C PRO A 242 -3.13 -33.10 -5.74
N ASP A 243 -3.15 -33.98 -4.76
CA ASP A 243 -4.37 -34.44 -4.06
C ASP A 243 -5.05 -33.35 -3.23
N LEU A 244 -4.33 -32.29 -2.87
CA LEU A 244 -4.84 -31.18 -2.06
C LEU A 244 -5.53 -30.09 -2.90
N LEU A 245 -5.22 -30.02 -4.21
CA LEU A 245 -5.63 -28.88 -5.05
C LEU A 245 -7.14 -28.68 -5.11
N GLU A 246 -7.94 -29.75 -5.10
CA GLU A 246 -9.40 -29.63 -5.15
C GLU A 246 -9.94 -28.93 -3.87
N LYS A 247 -9.39 -29.24 -2.70
CA LYS A 247 -9.77 -28.57 -1.45
C LYS A 247 -9.31 -27.12 -1.41
N LEU A 248 -8.10 -26.82 -1.87
CA LEU A 248 -7.58 -25.45 -1.96
C LEU A 248 -8.41 -24.63 -2.95
N ALA A 249 -8.76 -25.20 -4.10
CA ALA A 249 -9.63 -24.55 -5.08
C ALA A 249 -11.05 -24.30 -4.52
N GLN A 250 -11.61 -25.27 -3.80
CA GLN A 250 -12.89 -25.08 -3.09
C GLN A 250 -12.83 -23.91 -2.12
N TYR A 251 -11.72 -23.76 -1.38
CA TYR A 251 -11.51 -22.65 -0.44
C TYR A 251 -11.36 -21.31 -1.17
N GLU A 252 -10.61 -21.26 -2.28
CA GLU A 252 -10.49 -20.05 -3.10
C GLU A 252 -11.83 -19.63 -3.69
N VAL A 253 -12.62 -20.59 -4.22
CA VAL A 253 -13.96 -20.31 -4.77
C VAL A 253 -14.89 -19.78 -3.67
N ALA A 254 -14.84 -20.36 -2.47
CA ALA A 254 -15.63 -19.90 -1.32
C ALA A 254 -15.31 -18.45 -0.97
N LEU A 255 -14.02 -18.11 -0.83
CA LEU A 255 -13.59 -16.74 -0.51
C LEU A 255 -13.94 -15.74 -1.64
N THR A 256 -13.77 -16.13 -2.91
CA THR A 256 -14.06 -15.24 -4.03
C THR A 256 -15.56 -14.93 -4.10
N LYS A 257 -16.44 -15.92 -3.95
CA LYS A 257 -17.89 -15.71 -3.90
C LYS A 257 -18.31 -14.85 -2.70
N PHE A 258 -17.77 -15.16 -1.52
CA PHE A 258 -18.03 -14.38 -0.33
C PHE A 258 -17.62 -12.92 -0.51
N PHE A 259 -16.47 -12.66 -1.14
CA PHE A 259 -16.00 -11.33 -1.46
C PHE A 259 -17.01 -10.58 -2.35
N ASP A 260 -17.38 -11.17 -3.47
CA ASP A 260 -18.31 -10.54 -4.44
C ASP A 260 -19.70 -10.27 -3.84
N GLU A 261 -20.21 -11.19 -3.02
CA GLU A 261 -21.52 -11.08 -2.39
C GLU A 261 -21.57 -10.05 -1.25
N ASN A 262 -20.43 -9.76 -0.60
CA ASN A 262 -20.39 -8.97 0.64
C ASN A 262 -19.68 -7.62 0.52
N LEU A 263 -19.17 -7.21 -0.64
CA LEU A 263 -18.60 -5.88 -0.84
C LEU A 263 -19.58 -4.76 -0.46
N GLY A 264 -20.84 -4.88 -0.84
CA GLY A 264 -21.89 -3.93 -0.51
C GLY A 264 -21.63 -2.53 -1.08
N ALA A 265 -21.45 -1.54 -0.19
CA ALA A 265 -21.14 -0.17 -0.59
C ALA A 265 -19.64 0.08 -0.89
N SER A 266 -18.77 -0.89 -0.59
CA SER A 266 -17.34 -0.82 -0.88
C SER A 266 -17.05 -1.30 -2.31
N GLU A 267 -15.93 -0.89 -2.88
CA GLU A 267 -15.49 -1.30 -4.22
C GLU A 267 -14.29 -2.25 -4.15
N PHE A 268 -13.55 -2.21 -3.07
CA PHE A 268 -12.34 -2.99 -2.84
C PHE A 268 -12.43 -3.76 -1.55
N GLY A 269 -11.74 -4.89 -1.49
CA GLY A 269 -11.76 -5.72 -0.30
C GLY A 269 -10.43 -6.39 -0.02
N VAL A 270 -10.19 -6.72 1.23
CA VAL A 270 -9.06 -7.50 1.72
C VAL A 270 -9.54 -8.47 2.79
N PHE A 271 -8.74 -9.50 3.05
CA PHE A 271 -9.06 -10.48 4.09
C PHE A 271 -8.06 -10.39 5.25
N ALA A 272 -8.53 -10.81 6.42
CA ALA A 272 -7.71 -11.11 7.58
C ALA A 272 -8.19 -12.45 8.16
N ASN A 273 -7.38 -13.50 8.04
CA ASN A 273 -7.71 -14.84 8.50
C ASN A 273 -6.58 -15.44 9.38
N LYS A 274 -6.76 -16.67 9.82
CA LYS A 274 -5.73 -17.39 10.59
C LYS A 274 -5.74 -18.86 10.21
N CYS A 275 -4.61 -19.55 10.43
CA CYS A 275 -4.46 -20.98 10.19
C CYS A 275 -4.43 -21.82 11.45
N TRP A 276 -4.41 -21.20 12.64
CA TRP A 276 -4.34 -21.87 13.93
C TRP A 276 -5.20 -21.15 14.99
N PRO A 277 -5.61 -21.79 16.11
CA PRO A 277 -5.24 -23.16 16.48
C PRO A 277 -6.15 -24.27 15.91
N ALA A 278 -7.25 -23.96 15.23
CA ALA A 278 -8.24 -24.95 14.86
C ALA A 278 -8.43 -25.15 13.35
N PHE A 279 -8.04 -24.18 12.53
CA PHE A 279 -8.30 -24.18 11.08
C PHE A 279 -7.87 -25.49 10.40
N GLU A 280 -6.60 -25.90 10.60
CA GLU A 280 -6.06 -27.09 9.94
C GLU A 280 -6.79 -28.36 10.29
N SER A 281 -7.28 -28.47 11.51
CA SER A 281 -8.03 -29.65 11.99
C SER A 281 -9.39 -29.81 11.30
N TYR A 282 -10.06 -28.70 10.99
CA TYR A 282 -11.36 -28.69 10.33
C TYR A 282 -11.27 -28.71 8.82
N PHE A 283 -10.35 -27.97 8.23
CA PHE A 283 -10.18 -27.86 6.79
C PHE A 283 -9.30 -28.98 6.22
N GLY A 284 -8.35 -29.51 7.00
CA GLY A 284 -7.39 -30.53 6.58
C GLY A 284 -6.25 -30.01 5.72
N PHE A 285 -5.99 -28.69 5.79
CA PHE A 285 -4.90 -27.98 5.14
C PHE A 285 -4.67 -26.62 5.83
N VAL A 286 -3.63 -25.88 5.44
CA VAL A 286 -3.40 -24.48 5.82
C VAL A 286 -3.67 -23.53 4.66
N PRO A 287 -4.19 -22.31 4.87
CA PRO A 287 -4.70 -21.43 3.80
C PRO A 287 -3.62 -20.70 3.02
N CYS A 288 -2.34 -20.80 3.41
CA CYS A 288 -1.26 -19.92 2.97
C CYS A 288 -1.12 -19.82 1.43
N TYR A 289 -1.19 -20.95 0.70
CA TYR A 289 -1.11 -20.91 -0.76
C TYR A 289 -2.29 -20.15 -1.38
N VAL A 290 -3.51 -20.36 -0.88
CA VAL A 290 -4.68 -19.61 -1.37
C VAL A 290 -4.55 -18.11 -1.06
N ASN A 291 -4.06 -17.78 0.12
CA ASN A 291 -3.76 -16.39 0.48
C ASN A 291 -2.76 -15.76 -0.52
N SER A 292 -1.72 -16.51 -0.91
CA SER A 292 -0.73 -16.06 -1.91
C SER A 292 -1.33 -15.84 -3.30
N VAL A 293 -2.30 -16.65 -3.69
CA VAL A 293 -3.04 -16.53 -4.97
C VAL A 293 -3.91 -15.28 -4.97
N LEU A 294 -4.63 -15.02 -3.88
CA LEU A 294 -5.45 -13.80 -3.74
C LEU A 294 -4.59 -12.53 -3.73
N ALA A 295 -3.47 -12.55 -2.99
CA ALA A 295 -2.50 -11.45 -2.99
C ALA A 295 -1.97 -11.13 -4.41
N ALA A 296 -1.74 -12.17 -5.25
CA ALA A 296 -1.35 -11.99 -6.64
C ALA A 296 -2.39 -11.22 -7.48
N ARG A 297 -3.66 -11.26 -7.09
CA ARG A 297 -4.77 -10.52 -7.73
C ARG A 297 -4.99 -9.14 -7.15
N GLY A 298 -4.17 -8.71 -6.20
CA GLY A 298 -4.31 -7.43 -5.48
C GLY A 298 -5.32 -7.50 -4.33
N ILE A 299 -5.64 -8.70 -3.85
CA ILE A 299 -6.50 -8.96 -2.68
C ILE A 299 -5.61 -9.50 -1.55
N PRO A 300 -4.96 -8.64 -0.76
CA PRO A 300 -4.19 -9.06 0.40
C PRO A 300 -5.00 -9.92 1.37
N VAL A 301 -4.31 -10.89 2.00
CA VAL A 301 -4.87 -11.73 3.05
C VAL A 301 -3.88 -11.78 4.20
N ALA A 302 -4.11 -10.97 5.23
CA ALA A 302 -3.23 -10.90 6.38
C ALA A 302 -3.46 -12.08 7.32
N CYS A 303 -2.36 -12.70 7.76
CA CYS A 303 -2.41 -13.77 8.75
C CYS A 303 -2.71 -13.26 10.17
N GLU A 304 -3.06 -14.19 11.06
CA GLU A 304 -3.38 -13.97 12.49
C GLU A 304 -4.47 -12.92 12.72
N VAL A 305 -5.36 -12.75 11.72
CA VAL A 305 -6.43 -11.73 11.74
C VAL A 305 -5.87 -10.33 11.99
N ASP A 306 -4.71 -10.03 11.39
CA ASP A 306 -4.06 -8.73 11.49
C ASP A 306 -4.73 -7.70 10.58
N ILE A 307 -5.77 -7.03 11.09
CA ILE A 307 -6.55 -6.04 10.36
C ILE A 307 -5.66 -4.89 9.85
N TYR A 308 -4.74 -4.38 10.67
CA TYR A 308 -3.80 -3.34 10.26
C TYR A 308 -2.73 -3.85 9.29
N GLY A 309 -2.38 -5.15 9.37
CA GLY A 309 -1.57 -5.83 8.37
C GLY A 309 -2.24 -5.80 7.01
N ALA A 310 -3.52 -6.19 6.94
CA ALA A 310 -4.30 -6.17 5.69
C ALA A 310 -4.39 -4.77 5.07
N VAL A 311 -4.64 -3.73 5.89
CA VAL A 311 -4.62 -2.33 5.44
C VAL A 311 -3.24 -1.94 4.92
N SER A 312 -2.17 -2.31 5.63
CA SER A 312 -0.79 -1.97 5.25
C SER A 312 -0.39 -2.64 3.93
N GLU A 313 -0.75 -3.92 3.74
CA GLU A 313 -0.55 -4.62 2.46
C GLU A 313 -1.35 -3.96 1.32
N TYR A 314 -2.59 -3.55 1.57
CA TYR A 314 -3.40 -2.88 0.55
C TYR A 314 -2.81 -1.53 0.14
N ILE A 315 -2.35 -0.73 1.11
CA ILE A 315 -1.66 0.53 0.87
C ILE A 315 -0.41 0.32 0.01
N THR A 316 0.44 -0.66 0.37
CA THR A 316 1.65 -0.97 -0.40
C THR A 316 1.34 -1.53 -1.79
N THR A 317 0.29 -2.32 -1.94
CA THR A 317 -0.20 -2.83 -3.22
C THR A 317 -0.67 -1.67 -4.13
N CYS A 318 -1.44 -0.72 -3.59
CA CYS A 318 -1.86 0.49 -4.32
C CYS A 318 -0.69 1.38 -4.73
N ALA A 319 0.33 1.51 -3.85
CA ALA A 319 1.51 2.32 -4.13
C ALA A 319 2.38 1.73 -5.25
N ALA A 320 2.62 0.43 -5.19
CA ALA A 320 3.54 -0.26 -6.10
C ALA A 320 2.89 -0.75 -7.41
N GLU A 321 1.56 -0.97 -7.42
CA GLU A 321 0.82 -1.71 -8.46
C GLU A 321 1.40 -3.12 -8.70
N LEU A 322 1.86 -3.72 -7.62
CA LEU A 322 2.43 -5.06 -7.58
C LEU A 322 1.88 -5.79 -6.35
N PRO A 323 1.85 -7.14 -6.36
CA PRO A 323 1.53 -7.89 -5.15
C PRO A 323 2.46 -7.49 -4.00
N SER A 324 1.91 -7.26 -2.83
CA SER A 324 2.63 -7.10 -1.57
C SER A 324 2.57 -8.38 -0.76
N THR A 325 3.28 -8.42 0.35
CA THR A 325 3.22 -9.52 1.31
C THR A 325 3.37 -9.01 2.74
N LEU A 326 2.72 -9.68 3.68
CA LEU A 326 2.95 -9.46 5.11
C LEU A 326 4.05 -10.41 5.57
N LEU A 327 5.08 -9.87 6.20
CA LEU A 327 6.21 -10.64 6.74
C LEU A 327 6.49 -10.22 8.18
N ASP A 328 7.06 -11.17 8.94
CA ASP A 328 7.71 -10.87 10.21
C ASP A 328 9.06 -10.20 9.95
N ILE A 329 9.37 -9.15 10.69
CA ILE A 329 10.76 -8.77 10.95
C ILE A 329 11.28 -9.82 11.94
N ASN A 330 11.75 -10.95 11.41
CA ASN A 330 11.78 -12.22 12.13
C ASN A 330 13.08 -12.45 12.92
N ASN A 331 14.20 -12.56 12.23
CA ASN A 331 15.47 -12.93 12.85
C ASN A 331 16.63 -12.02 12.43
N THR A 332 17.64 -11.96 13.26
CA THR A 332 18.96 -11.50 12.81
C THR A 332 19.55 -12.48 11.81
N VAL A 333 20.39 -11.99 10.92
CA VAL A 333 21.18 -12.86 10.03
C VAL A 333 22.35 -13.45 10.84
N PRO A 334 22.56 -14.80 10.85
CA PRO A 334 23.70 -15.41 11.52
C PRO A 334 25.04 -14.86 11.02
N TYR A 335 26.00 -14.69 11.90
CA TYR A 335 27.30 -14.10 11.57
C TYR A 335 28.11 -14.93 10.56
N ASP A 336 28.03 -16.25 10.63
CA ASP A 336 28.66 -17.16 9.68
C ASP A 336 28.05 -16.99 8.27
N LEU A 337 26.71 -16.89 8.16
CA LEU A 337 26.04 -16.60 6.90
C LEU A 337 26.40 -15.21 6.37
N TYR A 338 26.53 -14.21 7.24
CA TYR A 338 26.98 -12.87 6.87
C TYR A 338 28.40 -12.90 6.28
N GLU A 339 29.35 -13.57 6.96
CA GLU A 339 30.76 -13.66 6.49
C GLU A 339 30.87 -14.45 5.16
N GLU A 340 30.12 -15.56 5.03
CA GLU A 340 30.07 -16.35 3.79
C GLU A 340 29.51 -15.58 2.59
N ALA A 341 28.56 -14.66 2.83
CA ALA A 341 27.88 -13.92 1.78
C ALA A 341 28.41 -12.49 1.58
N LYS A 342 29.57 -12.17 2.12
CA LYS A 342 30.12 -10.81 2.19
C LYS A 342 30.24 -10.10 0.83
N ASP A 343 30.50 -10.86 -0.23
CA ASP A 343 30.56 -10.39 -1.61
C ASP A 343 29.19 -9.92 -2.18
N LYS A 344 28.09 -10.40 -1.59
CA LYS A 344 26.71 -10.08 -1.99
C LYS A 344 26.05 -9.02 -1.10
N ILE A 345 26.68 -8.66 0.01
CA ILE A 345 26.12 -7.75 1.02
C ILE A 345 26.45 -6.29 0.71
N GLY A 346 27.54 -6.03 -0.04
CA GLY A 346 27.98 -4.67 -0.33
C GLY A 346 28.38 -3.90 0.94
N ASP A 347 27.90 -2.67 1.08
CA ASP A 347 28.25 -1.76 2.19
C ASP A 347 27.38 -1.95 3.45
N TYR A 348 26.47 -2.94 3.47
CA TYR A 348 25.62 -3.19 4.62
C TYR A 348 26.40 -3.85 5.75
N LYS A 349 26.11 -3.41 6.97
CA LYS A 349 26.67 -3.97 8.20
C LYS A 349 25.76 -5.09 8.74
N PRO A 350 26.24 -5.96 9.64
CA PRO A 350 25.40 -7.02 10.22
C PRO A 350 24.07 -6.51 10.82
N ARG A 351 24.09 -5.32 11.43
CA ARG A 351 22.89 -4.69 12.04
C ARG A 351 21.96 -4.01 11.03
N ASP A 352 22.35 -3.92 9.76
CA ASP A 352 21.49 -3.44 8.69
C ASP A 352 20.64 -4.58 8.10
N LEU A 353 20.94 -5.82 8.47
CA LEU A 353 20.31 -7.03 7.93
C LEU A 353 19.33 -7.67 8.91
N PHE A 354 18.27 -8.23 8.36
CA PHE A 354 17.34 -9.11 9.07
C PHE A 354 16.76 -10.17 8.13
N MET A 355 16.22 -11.25 8.69
CA MET A 355 15.44 -12.20 7.94
C MET A 355 13.97 -11.78 7.99
N GLY A 356 13.38 -11.50 6.81
CA GLY A 356 11.94 -11.34 6.65
C GLY A 356 11.32 -12.68 6.33
N PHE A 357 10.30 -13.09 7.08
CA PHE A 357 9.74 -14.43 7.03
C PHE A 357 8.22 -14.41 7.17
N HIS A 358 7.54 -15.32 6.49
CA HIS A 358 6.21 -15.81 6.85
C HIS A 358 6.05 -17.26 6.39
N CYS A 359 5.04 -17.96 6.92
CA CYS A 359 4.88 -19.41 6.66
C CYS A 359 4.70 -19.77 5.18
N GLY A 360 4.13 -18.89 4.33
CA GLY A 360 3.97 -19.21 2.92
C GLY A 360 2.80 -18.50 2.23
N ASN A 361 2.49 -17.27 2.61
CA ASN A 361 1.44 -16.42 2.00
C ASN A 361 1.96 -15.45 0.93
N THR A 362 3.26 -15.41 0.69
CA THR A 362 3.85 -14.55 -0.34
C THR A 362 3.48 -15.03 -1.73
N SER A 363 3.04 -14.11 -2.60
CA SER A 363 2.73 -14.43 -4.00
C SER A 363 3.90 -15.12 -4.69
N ALA A 364 3.62 -16.21 -5.44
CA ALA A 364 4.63 -16.95 -6.19
C ALA A 364 5.40 -16.07 -7.18
N SER A 365 4.81 -14.97 -7.69
CA SER A 365 5.52 -14.00 -8.53
C SER A 365 6.66 -13.27 -7.81
N CYS A 366 6.60 -13.21 -6.49
CA CYS A 366 7.61 -12.59 -5.62
C CYS A 366 8.64 -13.60 -5.11
N LEU A 367 8.52 -14.89 -5.44
CA LEU A 367 9.47 -15.94 -5.08
C LEU A 367 10.37 -16.30 -6.27
N LEU A 368 11.57 -16.76 -6.01
CA LEU A 368 12.46 -17.33 -7.02
C LEU A 368 11.92 -18.67 -7.49
N GLU A 369 11.62 -19.56 -6.55
CA GLU A 369 11.02 -20.86 -6.75
C GLU A 369 9.98 -21.06 -5.66
N GLY A 370 8.74 -21.33 -6.03
CA GLY A 370 7.65 -21.60 -5.10
C GLY A 370 7.32 -23.08 -5.08
N GLU A 371 7.31 -23.70 -3.91
CA GLU A 371 6.96 -25.11 -3.74
C GLU A 371 5.95 -25.27 -2.60
N MET A 372 4.92 -26.07 -2.80
CA MET A 372 3.95 -26.37 -1.76
C MET A 372 4.57 -27.30 -0.71
N LYS A 373 4.51 -26.92 0.56
CA LYS A 373 5.11 -27.62 1.68
C LYS A 373 4.17 -27.77 2.86
N TYR A 374 4.68 -28.35 3.93
CA TYR A 374 4.07 -28.33 5.26
C TYR A 374 4.43 -27.05 5.99
N GLN A 375 3.47 -26.53 6.72
CA GLN A 375 3.72 -25.46 7.67
C GLN A 375 4.36 -26.05 8.93
N LEU A 376 5.63 -25.72 9.16
CA LEU A 376 6.43 -26.36 10.20
C LEU A 376 6.34 -25.71 11.60
N ILE A 377 5.82 -24.50 11.70
CA ILE A 377 5.70 -23.78 12.98
C ILE A 377 4.59 -24.37 13.87
N MET A 378 3.62 -25.08 13.28
CA MET A 378 2.47 -25.61 13.99
C MET A 378 2.74 -27.01 14.55
N ASN A 379 1.94 -27.42 15.54
CA ASN A 379 1.93 -28.78 16.08
C ASN A 379 3.30 -29.29 16.54
N ARG A 380 4.18 -28.35 16.91
CA ARG A 380 5.56 -28.63 17.36
C ARG A 380 6.40 -29.44 16.35
N LEU A 381 6.14 -29.21 15.05
CA LEU A 381 6.83 -29.95 13.97
C LEU A 381 8.33 -29.61 13.85
N LEU A 382 8.80 -28.55 14.50
CA LEU A 382 10.22 -28.23 14.61
C LEU A 382 10.96 -29.12 15.63
N GLU A 383 10.23 -29.88 16.45
CA GLU A 383 10.85 -30.82 17.39
C GLU A 383 11.37 -32.06 16.65
N PRO A 384 12.58 -32.57 17.02
CA PRO A 384 13.12 -33.78 16.39
C PRO A 384 12.17 -34.97 16.46
N GLY A 385 12.04 -35.68 15.34
CA GLY A 385 11.19 -36.90 15.25
C GLY A 385 9.71 -36.65 15.06
N LYS A 386 9.23 -35.41 15.05
CA LYS A 386 7.84 -35.09 14.68
C LYS A 386 7.65 -35.24 13.17
N LYS A 387 6.49 -35.76 12.78
CA LYS A 387 6.11 -35.92 11.37
C LYS A 387 4.97 -34.96 11.02
N PRO A 388 5.07 -34.24 9.90
CA PRO A 388 3.98 -33.43 9.39
C PRO A 388 2.74 -34.28 9.07
N ASP A 389 1.57 -33.69 9.25
CA ASP A 389 0.29 -34.34 8.99
C ASP A 389 -0.65 -33.48 8.12
N ILE A 390 -1.55 -32.75 8.77
CA ILE A 390 -2.56 -31.92 8.08
C ILE A 390 -2.09 -30.49 7.75
N THR A 391 -0.89 -30.09 8.08
CA THR A 391 -0.39 -28.72 7.91
C THR A 391 0.11 -28.42 6.47
N ARG A 392 -0.33 -29.19 5.48
CA ARG A 392 -0.03 -28.99 4.05
C ARG A 392 -0.74 -27.75 3.50
N GLY A 393 -0.11 -27.03 2.58
CA GLY A 393 -0.71 -25.90 1.87
C GLY A 393 0.00 -24.58 2.01
N THR A 394 1.24 -24.56 2.55
CA THR A 394 2.12 -23.39 2.46
C THR A 394 2.73 -23.29 1.07
N LEU A 395 3.10 -22.07 0.65
CA LEU A 395 3.93 -21.85 -0.53
C LEU A 395 5.29 -21.34 -0.06
N GLU A 396 6.26 -22.24 0.04
CA GLU A 396 7.61 -21.89 0.47
C GLU A 396 8.50 -21.49 -0.72
N GLY A 397 9.44 -20.59 -0.47
CA GLY A 397 10.43 -20.17 -1.45
C GLY A 397 11.25 -18.97 -0.99
N ARG A 398 12.39 -18.78 -1.63
CA ARG A 398 13.19 -17.58 -1.42
C ARG A 398 12.51 -16.38 -2.06
N ILE A 399 12.39 -15.31 -1.29
CA ILE A 399 11.91 -14.03 -1.80
C ILE A 399 12.91 -13.50 -2.83
N ARG A 400 12.39 -12.97 -3.95
CA ARG A 400 13.24 -12.47 -5.04
C ARG A 400 14.10 -11.30 -4.58
N PRO A 401 15.40 -11.31 -4.90
CA PRO A 401 16.26 -10.15 -4.70
C PRO A 401 15.77 -8.92 -5.46
N GLY A 402 15.96 -7.75 -4.86
CA GLY A 402 15.60 -6.46 -5.46
C GLY A 402 15.10 -5.44 -4.45
N GLU A 403 14.75 -4.28 -4.97
CA GLU A 403 14.22 -3.17 -4.17
C GLU A 403 12.97 -3.52 -3.39
N ILE A 404 12.91 -3.06 -2.13
CA ILE A 404 11.71 -3.17 -1.30
C ILE A 404 11.46 -1.89 -0.50
N THR A 405 10.21 -1.72 -0.11
CA THR A 405 9.82 -0.80 0.94
C THR A 405 9.04 -1.56 2.00
N ILE A 406 9.48 -1.50 3.25
CA ILE A 406 8.73 -2.00 4.40
C ILE A 406 7.83 -0.89 4.94
N PHE A 407 6.61 -1.25 5.30
CA PHE A 407 5.59 -0.30 5.73
C PHE A 407 4.65 -0.90 6.77
N ARG A 408 4.24 -0.08 7.72
CA ARG A 408 3.16 -0.42 8.65
C ARG A 408 2.36 0.82 9.01
N LEU A 409 1.04 0.73 8.91
CA LEU A 409 0.09 1.59 9.60
C LEU A 409 -0.40 0.85 10.84
N GLN A 410 -0.47 1.51 11.98
CA GLN A 410 -0.88 0.89 13.24
C GLN A 410 -1.66 1.87 14.09
N SER A 411 -2.70 1.40 14.79
CA SER A 411 -3.32 2.14 15.89
C SER A 411 -2.67 1.80 17.22
N THR A 412 -2.70 2.74 18.12
CA THR A 412 -2.22 2.59 19.49
C THR A 412 -3.39 2.49 20.47
N ALA A 413 -3.11 2.22 21.75
CA ALA A 413 -4.13 2.09 22.78
C ALA A 413 -4.99 3.37 22.95
N ASP A 414 -4.43 4.53 22.63
CA ASP A 414 -5.10 5.84 22.63
C ASP A 414 -5.82 6.16 21.31
N THR A 415 -5.96 5.17 20.44
CA THR A 415 -6.59 5.26 19.11
C THR A 415 -5.89 6.20 18.11
N ALA A 416 -4.68 6.66 18.39
CA ALA A 416 -3.90 7.44 17.45
C ALA A 416 -3.31 6.53 16.35
N LEU A 417 -3.28 7.03 15.11
CA LEU A 417 -2.60 6.35 14.02
C LEU A 417 -1.12 6.73 13.99
N ARG A 418 -0.28 5.72 13.83
CA ARG A 418 1.17 5.82 13.61
C ARG A 418 1.57 5.01 12.40
N ALA A 419 2.65 5.39 11.74
CA ALA A 419 3.17 4.65 10.62
C ALA A 419 4.69 4.60 10.65
N TYR A 420 5.26 3.62 9.94
CA TYR A 420 6.66 3.67 9.55
C TYR A 420 6.83 3.29 8.08
N VAL A 421 7.91 3.81 7.49
CA VAL A 421 8.33 3.54 6.12
C VAL A 421 9.85 3.39 6.11
N ALA A 422 10.38 2.34 5.52
CA ALA A 422 11.82 2.26 5.25
C ALA A 422 12.09 1.54 3.92
N GLU A 423 13.00 2.09 3.14
CA GLU A 423 13.43 1.52 1.86
C GLU A 423 14.70 0.71 2.04
N GLY A 424 14.81 -0.37 1.29
CA GLY A 424 15.93 -1.28 1.30
C GLY A 424 15.88 -2.25 0.13
N GLU A 425 16.45 -3.40 0.31
CA GLU A 425 16.47 -4.46 -0.70
C GLU A 425 16.46 -5.86 -0.10
N VAL A 426 16.05 -6.84 -0.87
CA VAL A 426 16.27 -8.26 -0.60
C VAL A 426 17.57 -8.66 -1.29
N LEU A 427 18.50 -9.23 -0.53
CA LEU A 427 19.78 -9.68 -1.03
C LEU A 427 19.70 -11.11 -1.62
N ASP A 428 20.49 -11.40 -2.65
CA ASP A 428 20.56 -12.75 -3.22
C ASP A 428 21.39 -13.71 -2.34
N ILE A 429 20.92 -13.92 -1.12
CA ILE A 429 21.49 -14.81 -0.13
C ILE A 429 20.48 -15.92 0.16
N ASN A 430 20.97 -17.17 0.22
CA ASN A 430 20.11 -18.28 0.64
C ASN A 430 19.98 -18.28 2.17
N PRO A 431 18.78 -18.03 2.73
CA PRO A 431 18.57 -17.97 4.17
C PRO A 431 18.67 -19.34 4.86
N ARG A 432 18.73 -20.45 4.09
CA ARG A 432 18.87 -21.83 4.60
C ARG A 432 17.79 -22.21 5.62
N SER A 433 16.57 -21.73 5.40
CA SER A 433 15.42 -21.95 6.27
C SER A 433 14.17 -22.24 5.44
N PHE A 434 13.05 -22.45 6.11
CA PHE A 434 11.74 -22.77 5.53
C PHE A 434 10.87 -21.51 5.42
N GLY A 435 9.71 -21.65 4.77
CA GLY A 435 8.73 -20.60 4.57
C GLY A 435 8.98 -19.72 3.35
N SER A 436 8.20 -18.65 3.21
CA SER A 436 8.51 -17.54 2.31
C SER A 436 9.48 -16.60 3.03
N ILE A 437 10.75 -16.68 2.67
CA ILE A 437 11.84 -16.07 3.46
C ILE A 437 12.88 -15.41 2.57
N GLY A 438 13.50 -14.32 3.07
CA GLY A 438 14.59 -13.61 2.42
C GLY A 438 15.53 -12.95 3.43
N VAL A 439 16.72 -12.58 2.97
CA VAL A 439 17.65 -11.72 3.71
C VAL A 439 17.41 -10.29 3.23
N PHE A 440 16.93 -9.46 4.13
CA PHE A 440 16.57 -8.06 3.88
C PHE A 440 17.69 -7.15 4.39
N ALA A 441 17.96 -6.10 3.64
CA ALA A 441 18.93 -5.07 3.98
C ALA A 441 18.23 -3.69 3.98
N VAL A 442 18.27 -3.02 5.12
CA VAL A 442 17.79 -1.65 5.30
C VAL A 442 18.90 -0.87 6.02
N LYS A 443 19.37 0.22 5.42
CA LYS A 443 20.43 1.03 6.06
C LYS A 443 19.97 1.55 7.41
N GLU A 444 20.87 1.46 8.42
CA GLU A 444 20.60 1.85 9.82
C GLU A 444 19.46 1.06 10.47
N MET A 445 19.21 -0.18 10.03
CA MET A 445 18.12 -1.03 10.54
C MET A 445 18.20 -1.23 12.06
N GLY A 446 19.39 -1.40 12.62
CA GLY A 446 19.56 -1.58 14.06
C GLY A 446 19.06 -0.38 14.87
N ARG A 447 19.32 0.85 14.39
CA ARG A 447 18.80 2.08 15.00
C ARG A 447 17.31 2.23 14.77
N PHE A 448 16.84 1.95 13.56
CA PHE A 448 15.42 1.95 13.21
C PHE A 448 14.64 0.94 14.05
N TYR A 449 15.17 -0.28 14.22
CA TYR A 449 14.57 -1.31 15.06
C TYR A 449 14.41 -0.83 16.51
N ARG A 450 15.48 -0.23 17.09
CA ARG A 450 15.45 0.25 18.48
C ARG A 450 14.55 1.47 18.67
N HIS A 451 14.72 2.51 17.84
CA HIS A 451 14.14 3.84 18.07
C HIS A 451 12.80 4.08 17.34
N VAL A 452 12.47 3.25 16.35
CA VAL A 452 11.17 3.29 15.70
C VAL A 452 10.32 2.09 16.11
N LEU A 453 10.75 0.87 15.81
CA LEU A 453 9.89 -0.30 16.00
C LEU A 453 9.62 -0.58 17.49
N ILE A 454 10.66 -0.72 18.30
CA ILE A 454 10.51 -1.02 19.74
C ILE A 454 9.94 0.18 20.51
N GLU A 455 10.52 1.34 20.33
CA GLU A 455 10.17 2.51 21.14
C GLU A 455 8.74 2.99 20.88
N ARG A 456 8.30 2.98 19.61
CA ARG A 456 6.96 3.40 19.22
C ARG A 456 5.94 2.26 19.24
N LYS A 457 6.33 1.07 19.79
CA LYS A 457 5.45 -0.07 20.04
C LYS A 457 4.79 -0.63 18.77
N PHE A 458 5.54 -0.78 17.69
CA PHE A 458 5.08 -1.50 16.51
C PHE A 458 5.20 -3.01 16.71
N PRO A 459 4.25 -3.81 16.18
CA PRO A 459 4.37 -5.27 16.18
C PRO A 459 5.41 -5.74 15.15
N HIS A 460 5.68 -7.05 15.14
CA HIS A 460 6.67 -7.66 14.25
C HIS A 460 6.24 -7.74 12.78
N HIS A 461 4.94 -7.72 12.48
CA HIS A 461 4.43 -7.72 11.12
C HIS A 461 4.74 -6.44 10.37
N THR A 462 5.23 -6.57 9.14
CA THR A 462 5.44 -5.49 8.18
C THR A 462 4.86 -5.85 6.82
N ALA A 463 4.20 -4.91 6.15
CA ALA A 463 3.88 -5.05 4.74
C ALA A 463 5.11 -4.71 3.91
N VAL A 464 5.35 -5.50 2.85
CA VAL A 464 6.50 -5.33 1.95
C VAL A 464 6.02 -5.06 0.54
N ALA A 465 6.34 -3.89 0.01
CA ALA A 465 6.25 -3.59 -1.42
C ALA A 465 7.55 -3.98 -2.11
N PHE A 466 7.47 -4.65 -3.26
CA PHE A 466 8.63 -5.05 -4.06
C PHE A 466 9.05 -3.95 -5.04
N LYS A 467 9.24 -2.75 -4.51
CA LYS A 467 9.63 -1.53 -5.21
C LYS A 467 9.93 -0.43 -4.19
N HIS A 468 10.78 0.53 -4.52
CA HIS A 468 10.90 1.76 -3.75
C HIS A 468 9.66 2.65 -3.98
N VAL A 469 8.85 2.80 -2.93
CA VAL A 469 7.62 3.61 -2.90
C VAL A 469 7.52 4.46 -1.62
N GLY A 470 8.62 4.63 -0.92
CA GLY A 470 8.67 5.32 0.37
C GLY A 470 8.13 6.75 0.31
N LYS A 471 8.49 7.52 -0.73
CA LYS A 471 7.98 8.88 -0.96
C LYS A 471 6.45 8.90 -1.09
N THR A 472 5.90 7.96 -1.86
CA THR A 472 4.44 7.81 -2.05
C THR A 472 3.73 7.47 -0.75
N LEU A 473 4.24 6.50 0.00
CA LEU A 473 3.67 6.05 1.26
C LEU A 473 3.70 7.17 2.31
N PHE A 474 4.84 7.85 2.42
CA PHE A 474 4.99 8.98 3.34
C PHE A 474 3.98 10.09 3.04
N ALA A 475 3.82 10.46 1.76
CA ALA A 475 2.85 11.46 1.35
C ALA A 475 1.40 11.02 1.62
N ALA A 476 1.05 9.77 1.30
CA ALA A 476 -0.29 9.24 1.53
C ALA A 476 -0.67 9.25 3.02
N VAL A 477 0.20 8.77 3.91
CA VAL A 477 -0.12 8.75 5.34
C VAL A 477 -0.19 10.16 5.94
N LYS A 478 0.57 11.14 5.43
CA LYS A 478 0.38 12.56 5.79
C LYS A 478 -1.00 13.08 5.39
N MET A 479 -1.46 12.78 4.18
CA MET A 479 -2.81 13.14 3.74
C MET A 479 -3.90 12.49 4.60
N LEU A 480 -3.66 11.29 5.14
CA LEU A 480 -4.56 10.62 6.09
C LEU A 480 -4.53 11.22 7.50
N GLY A 481 -3.76 12.27 7.74
CA GLY A 481 -3.64 12.93 9.04
C GLY A 481 -2.73 12.19 10.03
N VAL A 482 -1.91 11.25 9.58
CA VAL A 482 -0.92 10.59 10.43
C VAL A 482 0.27 11.51 10.63
N HIS A 483 0.48 11.97 11.85
CA HIS A 483 1.56 12.91 12.19
C HIS A 483 2.83 12.21 12.68
N GLU A 484 2.69 11.02 13.26
CA GLU A 484 3.84 10.25 13.76
C GLU A 484 4.24 9.19 12.73
N ILE A 485 5.21 9.55 11.88
CA ILE A 485 5.75 8.67 10.84
C ILE A 485 7.23 8.38 11.17
N GLY A 486 7.55 7.10 11.37
CA GLY A 486 8.92 6.64 11.55
C GLY A 486 9.57 6.31 10.20
N PHE A 487 10.86 6.57 10.06
CA PHE A 487 11.65 6.16 8.90
C PHE A 487 13.10 5.92 9.31
N ASN A 488 13.85 5.15 8.51
CA ASN A 488 15.26 4.92 8.76
C ASN A 488 16.05 6.21 8.49
N GLN A 489 16.73 6.72 9.52
CA GLN A 489 17.49 7.97 9.46
C GLN A 489 18.97 7.71 9.17
N PRO A 490 19.63 8.54 8.34
CA PRO A 490 21.05 8.44 8.15
C PRO A 490 21.80 8.70 9.48
N LYS A 491 23.01 8.13 9.63
CA LYS A 491 23.80 8.17 10.87
C LYS A 491 24.02 9.59 11.45
N GLY A 492 24.03 10.61 10.64
CA GLY A 492 24.18 12.01 11.07
C GLY A 492 22.94 12.65 11.69
N MET A 493 21.79 11.97 11.68
CA MET A 493 20.52 12.43 12.27
C MET A 493 20.14 11.53 13.43
N LEU A 494 20.07 12.07 14.64
CA LEU A 494 19.64 11.33 15.83
C LEU A 494 18.11 11.23 15.88
N PHE A 495 17.62 10.04 16.27
CA PHE A 495 16.23 9.92 16.70
C PHE A 495 16.02 10.69 18.00
N LYS A 496 14.79 11.16 18.24
CA LYS A 496 14.45 11.96 19.43
C LYS A 496 14.85 11.29 20.75
N SER A 497 14.82 9.96 20.80
CA SER A 497 15.12 9.14 21.96
C SER A 497 16.50 8.51 21.93
N GLU A 498 17.30 8.77 20.92
CA GLU A 498 18.64 8.20 20.78
C GLU A 498 19.62 8.88 21.73
N ASN A 499 20.43 8.07 22.39
CA ASN A 499 21.47 8.59 23.29
C ASN A 499 22.58 9.29 22.47
N PRO A 500 22.80 10.59 22.65
CA PRO A 500 23.79 11.33 21.85
C PRO A 500 25.25 10.99 22.23
N PHE A 501 25.47 10.21 23.28
CA PHE A 501 26.80 9.82 23.77
C PHE A 501 27.22 8.39 23.39
N ASP A 502 26.40 7.66 22.61
CA ASP A 502 26.70 6.30 22.14
C ASP A 502 27.51 6.29 20.84
#